data_dd7149e6759cec2dfac6cd0f8f002402
#
_entry.id   dd7149e6759cec2dfac6cd0f8f002402
#
_cell.length_a   1.000
_cell.length_b   1.000
_cell.length_c   1.000
_cell.angle_alpha   90.00
_cell.angle_beta   90.00
_cell.angle_gamma   90.00
#
_symmetry.space_group_name_H-M   'P 1'
#
loop_
_entity.id
_entity.type
_entity.pdbx_description
1 polymer ?
#
loop_
_entity_poly.entity_id
_entity_poly.type
_entity_poly.pdbx_seq_one_letter_code
_entity_poly.pdbx_strand_id
1 'polypeptide(L)'
;MEHKIVRHKAYIYTRVSTAMQVDGFSLDAQREDIQAYAKISNIEIVGEYCDEGKSGKTTQSRTEFNRMIRDIKAKKDDVRYVIVFKLSRFARNAADTLSNLRTMQNYGVDLICAHERLDSSSTMGKIMISVMSSFAEMELENIHAQTMAGRRQKDKEGKWNGGMAPY
;
A
#
# COMPACT_ATOMS: atom_id res chain seq x y z
N MET A 1 38.20 5.53 -17.96
CA MET A 1 36.98 4.71 -18.05
C MET A 1 35.90 5.37 -17.18
N GLU A 2 34.94 5.98 -17.78
CA GLU A 2 33.78 6.48 -17.04
C GLU A 2 32.99 5.28 -16.54
N HIS A 3 33.00 5.04 -15.23
CA HIS A 3 32.07 4.10 -14.62
C HIS A 3 30.66 4.67 -14.80
N LYS A 4 29.97 4.17 -15.81
CA LYS A 4 28.55 4.44 -16.01
C LYS A 4 27.82 3.94 -14.77
N ILE A 5 27.49 4.85 -13.86
CA ILE A 5 26.70 4.53 -12.67
C ILE A 5 25.36 4.05 -13.18
N VAL A 6 25.12 2.73 -13.09
CA VAL A 6 23.85 2.15 -13.46
C VAL A 6 22.83 2.58 -12.42
N ARG A 7 21.98 3.51 -12.77
CA ARG A 7 20.84 3.89 -11.91
C ARG A 7 19.76 2.85 -12.05
N HIS A 8 19.28 2.34 -10.94
CA HIS A 8 18.08 1.52 -10.93
C HIS A 8 16.86 2.38 -11.22
N LYS A 9 15.93 1.83 -11.98
CA LYS A 9 14.67 2.49 -12.32
C LYS A 9 13.56 2.06 -11.37
N ALA A 10 12.65 2.96 -11.07
CA ALA A 10 11.51 2.68 -10.21
C ALA A 10 10.22 3.34 -10.73
N TYR A 11 9.10 2.71 -10.39
CA TYR A 11 7.79 3.33 -10.42
C TYR A 11 7.45 3.88 -9.03
N ILE A 12 6.68 4.95 -8.99
CA ILE A 12 6.02 5.44 -7.79
C ILE A 12 4.56 5.01 -7.81
N TYR A 13 4.09 4.51 -6.68
CA TYR A 13 2.68 4.30 -6.46
C TYR A 13 2.20 5.09 -5.25
N THR A 14 1.16 5.89 -5.45
CA THR A 14 0.51 6.67 -4.40
C THR A 14 -0.97 6.34 -4.33
N ARG A 15 -1.53 6.42 -3.14
CA ARG A 15 -2.95 6.20 -2.92
C ARG A 15 -3.48 7.16 -1.87
N VAL A 16 -4.57 7.83 -2.20
CA VAL A 16 -5.30 8.68 -1.27
C VAL A 16 -6.76 8.23 -1.19
N SER A 17 -7.34 8.32 0.00
CA SER A 17 -8.78 8.20 0.21
C SER A 17 -9.23 9.29 1.17
N THR A 18 -10.53 9.60 1.16
CA THR A 18 -11.11 10.58 2.09
C THR A 18 -10.86 10.23 3.56
N ALA A 19 -10.85 8.93 3.91
CA ALA A 19 -10.51 8.45 5.23
C ALA A 19 -9.01 8.60 5.58
N MET A 20 -8.13 8.68 4.57
CA MET A 20 -6.69 8.80 4.74
C MET A 20 -6.19 10.24 4.82
N GLN A 21 -7.02 11.23 4.54
CA GLN A 21 -6.71 12.64 4.81
C GLN A 21 -6.59 12.94 6.32
N VAL A 22 -7.13 12.05 7.15
CA VAL A 22 -7.01 12.10 8.61
C VAL A 22 -5.56 11.89 9.09
N ASP A 23 -4.73 11.18 8.33
CA ASP A 23 -3.31 10.95 8.66
C ASP A 23 -2.39 12.16 8.40
N GLY A 24 -2.93 13.26 7.89
CA GLY A 24 -2.22 14.52 7.71
C GLY A 24 -1.18 14.56 6.58
N PHE A 25 -1.06 13.50 5.78
CA PHE A 25 -0.12 13.46 4.66
C PHE A 25 -0.83 13.70 3.34
N SER A 26 -0.62 14.89 2.76
CA SER A 26 -1.07 15.22 1.42
C SER A 26 -0.38 14.36 0.37
N LEU A 27 -0.97 14.28 -0.82
CA LEU A 27 -0.36 13.58 -1.94
C LEU A 27 1.01 14.17 -2.30
N ASP A 28 1.15 15.48 -2.23
CA ASP A 28 2.40 16.17 -2.49
C ASP A 28 3.48 15.82 -1.47
N ALA A 29 3.13 15.79 -0.19
CA ALA A 29 4.06 15.36 0.87
C ALA A 29 4.53 13.91 0.69
N GLN A 30 3.64 13.00 0.28
CA GLN A 30 4.02 11.62 -0.05
C GLN A 30 5.00 11.57 -1.22
N ARG A 31 4.74 12.34 -2.28
CA ARG A 31 5.63 12.43 -3.45
C ARG A 31 7.00 12.99 -3.09
N GLU A 32 7.04 14.05 -2.28
CA GLU A 32 8.29 14.66 -1.83
C GLU A 32 9.17 13.66 -1.06
N ASP A 33 8.60 12.91 -0.12
CA ASP A 33 9.32 11.88 0.64
C ASP A 33 9.85 10.77 -0.28
N ILE A 34 9.04 10.31 -1.22
CA ILE A 34 9.45 9.28 -2.18
C ILE A 34 10.59 9.80 -3.08
N GLN A 35 10.46 11.02 -3.59
CA GLN A 35 11.49 11.63 -4.44
C GLN A 35 12.79 11.86 -3.69
N ALA A 36 12.72 12.30 -2.44
CA ALA A 36 13.88 12.46 -1.58
C ALA A 36 14.60 11.12 -1.34
N TYR A 37 13.85 10.07 -1.05
CA TYR A 37 14.39 8.72 -0.91
C TYR A 37 15.08 8.24 -2.19
N ALA A 38 14.42 8.38 -3.33
CA ALA A 38 14.93 7.97 -4.63
C ALA A 38 16.24 8.71 -4.99
N LYS A 39 16.29 10.00 -4.70
CA LYS A 39 17.49 10.83 -4.92
C LYS A 39 18.68 10.37 -4.08
N ILE A 40 18.45 10.12 -2.78
CA ILE A 40 19.50 9.65 -1.86
C ILE A 40 19.98 8.25 -2.28
N SER A 41 19.09 7.38 -2.71
CA SER A 41 19.37 6.01 -3.13
C SER A 41 19.86 5.89 -4.58
N ASN A 42 19.99 6.99 -5.30
CA ASN A 42 20.39 7.05 -6.71
C ASN A 42 19.47 6.21 -7.63
N ILE A 43 18.16 6.29 -7.38
CA ILE A 43 17.11 5.62 -8.15
C ILE A 43 16.44 6.63 -9.08
N GLU A 44 16.26 6.25 -10.35
CA GLU A 44 15.56 7.03 -11.35
C GLU A 44 14.07 6.67 -11.37
N ILE A 45 13.20 7.66 -11.17
CA ILE A 45 11.76 7.49 -11.26
C ILE A 45 11.34 7.64 -12.73
N VAL A 46 10.78 6.58 -13.30
CA VAL A 46 10.40 6.52 -14.73
C VAL A 46 8.89 6.47 -14.96
N GLY A 47 8.09 6.38 -13.91
CA GLY A 47 6.65 6.39 -14.00
C GLY A 47 5.97 6.59 -12.66
N GLU A 48 4.77 7.12 -12.70
CA GLU A 48 3.95 7.39 -11.52
C GLU A 48 2.53 6.87 -11.73
N TYR A 49 2.00 6.20 -10.73
CA TYR A 49 0.66 5.66 -10.69
C TYR A 49 -0.03 6.13 -9.42
N CYS A 50 -1.22 6.71 -9.55
CA CYS A 50 -1.95 7.29 -8.43
C CYS A 50 -3.40 6.82 -8.46
N ASP A 51 -3.84 6.14 -7.41
CA ASP A 51 -5.23 5.81 -7.19
C ASP A 51 -5.84 6.84 -6.23
N GLU A 52 -6.71 7.69 -6.76
CA GLU A 52 -7.49 8.63 -5.97
C GLU A 52 -8.79 7.96 -5.52
N GLY A 53 -8.97 7.89 -4.20
CA GLY A 53 -10.21 7.37 -3.61
C GLY A 53 -11.37 8.32 -3.88
N LYS A 54 -12.29 7.92 -4.76
CA LYS A 54 -13.55 8.64 -4.92
C LYS A 54 -14.40 8.44 -3.67
N SER A 55 -14.89 9.53 -3.09
CA SER A 55 -15.91 9.52 -2.05
C SER A 55 -17.19 8.89 -2.60
N GLY A 56 -17.54 7.70 -2.13
CA GLY A 56 -18.76 7.01 -2.54
C GLY A 56 -18.72 5.53 -2.18
N LYS A 57 -19.87 4.94 -2.00
CA LYS A 57 -20.11 3.55 -1.54
C LYS A 57 -19.56 2.44 -2.47
N THR A 58 -18.77 2.77 -3.45
CA THR A 58 -18.20 1.84 -4.42
C THR A 58 -16.84 1.36 -3.96
N THR A 59 -16.62 0.07 -4.02
CA THR A 59 -15.34 -0.62 -3.88
C THR A 59 -14.24 0.22 -4.54
N GLN A 60 -13.27 0.68 -3.77
CA GLN A 60 -12.14 1.45 -4.28
C GLN A 60 -11.45 0.63 -5.38
N SER A 61 -11.66 1.01 -6.63
CA SER A 61 -10.98 0.38 -7.74
C SER A 61 -9.51 0.79 -7.71
N ARG A 62 -8.61 -0.17 -7.78
CA ARG A 62 -7.15 0.05 -7.86
C ARG A 62 -6.71 0.01 -9.32
N THR A 63 -7.35 0.81 -10.15
CA THR A 63 -7.13 0.82 -11.61
C THR A 63 -5.67 1.13 -11.95
N GLU A 64 -5.09 2.13 -11.31
CA GLU A 64 -3.70 2.53 -11.56
C GLU A 64 -2.70 1.52 -10.99
N PHE A 65 -2.98 0.91 -9.85
CA PHE A 65 -2.17 -0.19 -9.33
C PHE A 65 -2.15 -1.37 -10.30
N ASN A 66 -3.32 -1.76 -10.80
CA ASN A 66 -3.42 -2.86 -11.77
C ASN A 66 -2.73 -2.52 -13.09
N ARG A 67 -2.78 -1.27 -13.53
CA ARG A 67 -2.03 -0.78 -14.70
C ARG A 67 -0.53 -0.90 -14.46
N MET A 68 -0.05 -0.47 -13.30
CA MET A 68 1.35 -0.61 -12.89
C MET A 68 1.82 -2.07 -12.93
N ILE A 69 1.03 -2.99 -12.37
CA ILE A 69 1.37 -4.43 -12.39
C ILE A 69 1.43 -4.97 -13.82
N ARG A 70 0.53 -4.55 -14.72
CA ARG A 70 0.59 -4.92 -16.13
C ARG A 70 1.84 -4.40 -16.82
N ASP A 71 2.24 -3.16 -16.55
CA ASP A 71 3.44 -2.55 -17.10
C ASP A 71 4.72 -3.27 -16.59
N ILE A 72 4.73 -3.69 -15.32
CA ILE A 72 5.79 -4.53 -14.74
C ILE A 72 5.88 -5.87 -15.45
N LYS A 73 4.75 -6.56 -15.64
CA LYS A 73 4.70 -7.85 -16.33
C LYS A 73 5.14 -7.74 -17.79
N ALA A 74 4.83 -6.65 -18.45
CA ALA A 74 5.25 -6.35 -19.81
C ALA A 74 6.72 -5.88 -19.91
N LYS A 75 7.39 -5.67 -18.79
CA LYS A 75 8.77 -5.11 -18.71
C LYS A 75 8.93 -3.80 -19.49
N LYS A 76 7.92 -2.97 -19.45
CA LYS A 76 7.81 -1.75 -20.25
C LYS A 76 9.00 -0.81 -20.09
N ASP A 77 9.42 -0.56 -18.86
CA ASP A 77 10.50 0.39 -18.52
C ASP A 77 11.69 -0.29 -17.83
N ASP A 78 11.65 -1.60 -17.67
CA ASP A 78 12.67 -2.41 -17.00
C ASP A 78 12.99 -1.89 -15.59
N VAL A 79 11.95 -1.68 -14.79
CA VAL A 79 12.08 -1.16 -13.44
C VAL A 79 12.56 -2.23 -12.47
N ARG A 80 13.34 -1.80 -11.48
CA ARG A 80 13.84 -2.65 -10.40
C ARG A 80 13.02 -2.52 -9.13
N TYR A 81 12.37 -1.38 -8.93
CA TYR A 81 11.64 -1.06 -7.70
C TYR A 81 10.28 -0.45 -7.98
N VAL A 82 9.35 -0.70 -7.05
CA VAL A 82 8.17 0.14 -6.82
C VAL A 82 8.37 0.82 -5.48
N ILE A 83 8.25 2.14 -5.45
CA ILE A 83 8.40 2.95 -4.24
C ILE A 83 7.02 3.44 -3.81
N VAL A 84 6.66 3.16 -2.58
CA VAL A 84 5.45 3.69 -1.93
C VAL A 84 5.82 4.54 -0.72
N PHE A 85 4.93 5.42 -0.30
CA PHE A 85 5.17 6.23 0.89
C PHE A 85 5.19 5.36 2.15
N LYS A 86 4.12 4.62 2.39
CA LYS A 86 3.97 3.68 3.51
C LYS A 86 3.46 2.33 3.01
N LEU A 87 3.73 1.27 3.76
CA LEU A 87 3.23 -0.07 3.46
C LEU A 87 1.70 -0.11 3.38
N SER A 88 1.00 0.64 4.23
CA SER A 88 -0.46 0.77 4.21
C SER A 88 -1.03 1.36 2.92
N ARG A 89 -0.21 2.02 2.11
CA ARG A 89 -0.59 2.54 0.79
C ARG A 89 -0.45 1.48 -0.31
N PHE A 90 0.37 0.47 -0.08
CA PHE A 90 0.65 -0.57 -1.08
C PHE A 90 -0.49 -1.59 -1.19
N ALA A 91 -1.02 -2.07 -0.08
CA ALA A 91 -2.04 -3.12 -0.08
C ALA A 91 -3.10 -2.90 1.01
N ARG A 92 -4.19 -3.65 0.92
CA ARG A 92 -5.34 -3.53 1.83
C ARG A 92 -5.19 -4.37 3.09
N ASN A 93 -4.50 -5.51 2.99
CA ASN A 93 -4.27 -6.46 4.07
C ASN A 93 -2.97 -7.23 3.86
N ALA A 94 -2.60 -8.07 4.84
CA ALA A 94 -1.38 -8.85 4.79
C ALA A 94 -1.32 -9.81 3.60
N ALA A 95 -2.41 -10.51 3.32
CA ALA A 95 -2.48 -11.45 2.19
C ALA A 95 -2.27 -10.73 0.86
N ASP A 96 -2.88 -9.57 0.67
CA ASP A 96 -2.73 -8.71 -0.51
C ASP A 96 -1.30 -8.20 -0.65
N THR A 97 -0.68 -7.77 0.45
CA THR A 97 0.72 -7.32 0.48
C THR A 97 1.65 -8.42 -0.02
N LEU A 98 1.55 -9.60 0.56
CA LEU A 98 2.43 -10.73 0.25
C LEU A 98 2.21 -11.26 -1.17
N SER A 99 0.96 -11.33 -1.62
CA SER A 99 0.60 -11.76 -2.97
C SER A 99 1.15 -10.80 -4.03
N ASN A 100 0.93 -9.50 -3.86
CA ASN A 100 1.42 -8.49 -4.79
C ASN A 100 2.95 -8.41 -4.79
N LEU A 101 3.58 -8.52 -3.62
CA LEU A 101 5.03 -8.54 -3.50
C LEU A 101 5.62 -9.73 -4.24
N ARG A 102 5.05 -10.93 -4.07
CA ARG A 102 5.48 -12.14 -4.79
C ARG A 102 5.33 -11.97 -6.30
N THR A 103 4.20 -11.42 -6.73
CA THR A 103 3.96 -11.15 -8.17
C THR A 103 5.04 -10.24 -8.73
N MET A 104 5.37 -9.13 -8.07
CA MET A 104 6.42 -8.22 -8.52
C MET A 104 7.80 -8.88 -8.52
N GLN A 105 8.13 -9.63 -7.47
CA GLN A 105 9.42 -10.32 -7.36
C GLN A 105 9.63 -11.38 -8.43
N ASN A 106 8.56 -12.04 -8.90
CA ASN A 106 8.63 -12.96 -10.04
C ASN A 106 9.11 -12.27 -11.34
N TYR A 107 8.92 -10.95 -11.43
CA TYR A 107 9.41 -10.13 -12.55
C TYR A 107 10.66 -9.32 -12.20
N GLY A 108 11.32 -9.63 -11.09
CA GLY A 108 12.55 -8.97 -10.67
C GLY A 108 12.35 -7.58 -10.07
N VAL A 109 11.14 -7.27 -9.59
CA VAL A 109 10.79 -5.97 -9.00
C VAL A 109 10.56 -6.11 -7.51
N ASP A 110 11.20 -5.26 -6.73
CA ASP A 110 11.07 -5.20 -5.28
C ASP A 110 10.30 -3.95 -4.82
N LEU A 111 9.81 -4.00 -3.58
CA LEU A 111 9.06 -2.92 -2.94
C LEU A 111 9.97 -2.12 -2.01
N ILE A 112 9.88 -0.80 -2.11
CA ILE A 112 10.47 0.14 -1.15
C ILE A 112 9.35 0.94 -0.49
N CYS A 113 9.34 0.96 0.85
CA CYS A 113 8.49 1.83 1.65
C CYS A 113 9.36 2.99 2.16
N ALA A 114 9.19 4.18 1.58
CA ALA A 114 10.08 5.31 1.82
C ALA A 114 10.03 5.81 3.27
N HIS A 115 8.85 5.90 3.86
CA HIS A 115 8.66 6.39 5.22
C HIS A 115 9.23 5.44 6.29
N GLU A 116 8.94 4.14 6.15
CA GLU A 116 9.46 3.11 7.07
C GLU A 116 10.90 2.69 6.73
N ARG A 117 11.45 3.14 5.61
CA ARG A 117 12.77 2.77 5.10
C ARG A 117 12.96 1.25 4.96
N LEU A 118 11.94 0.59 4.44
CA LEU A 118 11.94 -0.85 4.17
C LEU A 118 12.21 -1.10 2.69
N ASP A 119 13.04 -2.10 2.41
CA ASP A 119 13.38 -2.57 1.07
C ASP A 119 13.26 -4.09 1.02
N SER A 120 12.32 -4.58 0.21
CA SER A 120 12.04 -6.01 0.08
C SER A 120 13.12 -6.80 -0.65
N SER A 121 14.10 -6.13 -1.25
CA SER A 121 15.26 -6.80 -1.85
C SER A 121 16.20 -7.40 -0.80
N SER A 122 16.16 -6.89 0.43
CA SER A 122 16.89 -7.45 1.57
C SER A 122 16.07 -8.49 2.32
N THR A 123 16.75 -9.48 2.91
CA THR A 123 16.08 -10.51 3.75
C THR A 123 15.39 -9.86 4.95
N MET A 124 16.06 -8.92 5.61
CA MET A 124 15.48 -8.19 6.74
C MET A 124 14.25 -7.38 6.33
N GLY A 125 14.29 -6.70 5.19
CA GLY A 125 13.16 -5.96 4.66
C GLY A 125 11.93 -6.86 4.39
N LYS A 126 12.12 -8.03 3.81
CA LYS A 126 11.06 -9.04 3.61
C LYS A 126 10.42 -9.47 4.92
N ILE A 127 11.23 -9.78 5.91
CA ILE A 127 10.76 -10.19 7.24
C ILE A 127 9.94 -9.05 7.88
N MET A 128 10.47 -7.83 7.86
CA MET A 128 9.78 -6.68 8.44
C MET A 128 8.45 -6.38 7.76
N ILE A 129 8.38 -6.45 6.43
CA ILE A 129 7.13 -6.27 5.67
C ILE A 129 6.11 -7.35 6.06
N SER A 130 6.54 -8.60 6.17
CA SER A 130 5.67 -9.71 6.58
C SER A 130 5.13 -9.52 8.00
N VAL A 131 5.96 -9.11 8.94
CA VAL A 131 5.58 -8.84 10.32
C VAL A 131 4.60 -7.67 10.40
N MET A 132 4.90 -6.54 9.77
CA MET A 132 4.04 -5.36 9.78
C MET A 132 2.68 -5.63 9.13
N SER A 133 2.66 -6.39 8.04
CA SER A 133 1.42 -6.78 7.37
C SER A 133 0.56 -7.67 8.27
N SER A 134 1.16 -8.60 8.99
CA SER A 134 0.46 -9.49 9.94
C SER A 134 -0.11 -8.71 11.13
N PHE A 135 0.62 -7.74 11.66
CA PHE A 135 0.11 -6.87 12.74
C PHE A 135 -1.10 -6.06 12.29
N ALA A 136 -1.05 -5.45 11.11
CA ALA A 136 -2.18 -4.70 10.57
C ALA A 136 -3.43 -5.58 10.40
N GLU A 137 -3.28 -6.82 9.98
CA GLU A 137 -4.37 -7.79 9.87
C GLU A 137 -4.94 -8.16 11.25
N MET A 138 -4.10 -8.41 12.23
CA MET A 138 -4.54 -8.68 13.61
C MET A 138 -5.32 -7.51 14.22
N GLU A 139 -4.90 -6.27 13.99
CA GLU A 139 -5.64 -5.08 14.44
C GLU A 139 -7.03 -5.00 13.83
N LEU A 140 -7.16 -5.28 12.53
CA LEU A 140 -8.47 -5.31 11.85
C LEU A 140 -9.36 -6.42 12.40
N GLU A 141 -8.84 -7.61 12.64
CA GLU A 141 -9.58 -8.73 13.25
C GLU A 141 -10.06 -8.38 14.67
N ASN A 142 -9.22 -7.73 15.48
CA ASN A 142 -9.58 -7.31 16.82
C ASN A 142 -10.69 -6.25 16.80
N ILE A 143 -10.61 -5.26 15.93
CA ILE A 143 -11.66 -4.24 15.73
C ILE A 143 -12.98 -4.91 15.32
N HIS A 144 -12.93 -5.86 14.40
CA HIS A 144 -14.09 -6.60 13.94
C HIS A 144 -14.73 -7.42 15.06
N ALA A 145 -13.92 -8.15 15.85
CA ALA A 145 -14.37 -8.93 17.01
C ALA A 145 -15.03 -8.04 18.07
N GLN A 146 -14.46 -6.89 18.39
CA GLN A 146 -15.03 -5.91 19.32
C GLN A 146 -16.37 -5.36 18.81
N THR A 147 -16.47 -5.05 17.53
CA THR A 147 -17.72 -4.59 16.92
C THR A 147 -18.81 -5.65 16.99
N MET A 148 -18.50 -6.90 16.71
CA MET A 148 -19.44 -8.02 16.81
C MET A 148 -19.86 -8.28 18.25
N ALA A 149 -18.94 -8.22 19.20
CA ALA A 149 -19.26 -8.35 20.63
C ALA A 149 -20.20 -7.22 21.10
N GLY A 150 -19.96 -5.99 20.69
CA GLY A 150 -20.80 -4.85 20.99
C GLY A 150 -22.22 -4.99 20.39
N ARG A 151 -22.36 -5.52 19.18
CA ARG A 151 -23.67 -5.81 18.57
C ARG A 151 -24.42 -6.88 19.34
N ARG A 152 -23.77 -8.00 19.69
CA ARG A 152 -24.37 -9.08 20.50
C ARG A 152 -24.85 -8.57 21.87
N GLN A 153 -24.08 -7.68 22.50
CA GLN A 153 -24.49 -7.10 23.77
C GLN A 153 -25.74 -6.23 23.64
N LYS A 154 -25.82 -5.41 22.60
CA LYS A 154 -27.00 -4.58 22.29
C LYS A 154 -28.24 -5.44 22.00
N ASP A 155 -28.07 -6.53 21.28
CA ASP A 155 -29.17 -7.49 20.99
C ASP A 155 -29.72 -8.11 22.28
N LYS A 156 -28.84 -8.51 23.21
CA LYS A 156 -29.23 -9.01 24.54
C LYS A 156 -29.95 -7.99 25.39
N GLU A 157 -29.56 -6.72 25.28
CA GLU A 157 -30.21 -5.59 26.00
C GLU A 157 -31.47 -5.09 25.29
N GLY A 158 -31.87 -5.69 24.17
CA GLY A 158 -33.04 -5.26 23.37
C GLY A 158 -32.89 -3.88 22.73
N LYS A 159 -31.67 -3.37 22.61
CA LYS A 159 -31.39 -2.08 22.00
C LYS A 159 -31.26 -2.20 20.47
N TRP A 160 -31.76 -1.21 19.78
CA TRP A 160 -31.71 -1.14 18.31
C TRP A 160 -30.31 -1.01 17.76
N ASN A 161 -29.94 -1.83 16.76
CA ASN A 161 -28.60 -1.86 16.16
C ASN A 161 -28.44 -0.98 14.89
N GLY A 162 -29.40 -0.13 14.60
CA GLY A 162 -29.40 0.69 13.39
C GLY A 162 -30.02 -0.03 12.18
N GLY A 163 -30.68 0.71 11.32
CA GLY A 163 -31.49 0.23 10.22
C GLY A 163 -32.97 0.69 10.39
N MET A 164 -33.83 0.45 9.43
CA MET A 164 -35.25 0.74 9.60
C MET A 164 -35.87 -0.12 10.70
N ALA A 165 -36.55 0.50 11.67
CA ALA A 165 -37.30 -0.22 12.68
C ALA A 165 -38.36 -1.10 12.01
N PRO A 166 -38.45 -2.39 12.32
CA PRO A 166 -39.61 -3.18 11.95
C PRO A 166 -40.84 -2.63 12.68
N TYR A 167 -41.92 -2.41 11.97
CA TYR A 167 -43.19 -1.95 12.52
C TYR A 167 -43.77 -3.00 13.47
#